data_c162acf3740835422b1d465aac065044
#
_entry.id   c162acf3740835422b1d465aac065044
#
_cell.length_a   1.000
_cell.length_b   1.000
_cell.length_c   1.000
_cell.angle_alpha   90.00
_cell.angle_beta   90.00
_cell.angle_gamma   90.00
#
_symmetry.space_group_name_H-M   'P 1'
#
loop_
_entity.id
_entity.type
_entity.pdbx_description
1 polymer ?
#
loop_
_entity_poly.entity_id
_entity_poly.type
_entity_poly.pdbx_seq_one_letter_code
_entity_poly.pdbx_strand_id
1 'polypeptide(L)'
;ESIKDIVEQEEEIFERFYPYARLDITYTNERDMFAQLLVDSIDLIMSTRKLNAEETSYLSRRQSEPRHFAYATSAIALIANRNAADTAYTYEEMVSMLGDSASGRIFVIENVKSGITEQILQLINKPDLPGHFYALASKKEVFEYIKAHENAIGIIDYVAIGDSDSAFTREVLAQVNLLALSRPQDSIQYGFLKPYQYNLQDRKYPLTRELYVINNTGKSDVGIGFASFICGEIGQKIVLKAGLLPTYQTERNLEFKNSPDIKVVK
;
A
#
# COMPACT_ATOMS: atom_id res chain seq x y z
N GLU A 1 -9.74 -4.06 1.48
CA GLU A 1 -9.90 -3.19 2.68
C GLU A 1 -8.69 -2.28 2.92
N SER A 2 -7.44 -2.80 2.84
CA SER A 2 -6.24 -2.02 3.19
C SER A 2 -6.02 -0.76 2.35
N ILE A 3 -6.48 -0.75 1.10
CA ILE A 3 -6.36 0.36 0.15
C ILE A 3 -7.68 1.12 -0.07
N LYS A 4 -8.68 0.94 0.82
CA LYS A 4 -10.00 1.52 0.68
C LYS A 4 -9.96 3.03 0.46
N ASP A 5 -9.21 3.74 1.27
CA ASP A 5 -9.21 5.21 1.29
C ASP A 5 -8.77 5.83 -0.06
N ILE A 6 -7.82 5.19 -0.76
CA ILE A 6 -7.41 5.66 -2.09
C ILE A 6 -8.42 5.27 -3.17
N VAL A 7 -9.03 4.07 -3.05
CA VAL A 7 -10.03 3.60 -4.02
C VAL A 7 -11.28 4.48 -3.99
N GLU A 8 -11.75 4.88 -2.81
CA GLU A 8 -12.89 5.81 -2.66
C GLU A 8 -12.61 7.17 -3.31
N GLN A 9 -11.39 7.69 -3.20
CA GLN A 9 -11.00 8.94 -3.86
C GLN A 9 -10.97 8.78 -5.39
N GLU A 10 -10.42 7.68 -5.90
CA GLU A 10 -10.40 7.38 -7.34
C GLU A 10 -11.80 7.22 -7.91
N GLU A 11 -12.70 6.50 -7.21
CA GLU A 11 -14.10 6.33 -7.56
C GLU A 11 -14.83 7.67 -7.65
N GLU A 12 -14.77 8.46 -6.57
CA GLU A 12 -15.45 9.77 -6.51
C GLU A 12 -15.04 10.67 -7.66
N ILE A 13 -13.74 10.77 -7.93
CA ILE A 13 -13.24 11.63 -8.99
C ILE A 13 -13.58 11.06 -10.38
N PHE A 14 -13.47 9.73 -10.57
CA PHE A 14 -13.85 9.07 -11.80
C PHE A 14 -15.31 9.33 -12.17
N GLU A 15 -16.26 9.10 -11.25
CA GLU A 15 -17.69 9.32 -11.48
C GLU A 15 -18.05 10.80 -11.72
N ARG A 16 -17.26 11.71 -11.14
CA ARG A 16 -17.39 13.15 -11.42
C ARG A 16 -17.00 13.50 -12.86
N PHE A 17 -15.93 12.89 -13.39
CA PHE A 17 -15.48 13.10 -14.77
C PHE A 17 -16.34 12.35 -15.80
N TYR A 18 -16.93 11.23 -15.41
CA TYR A 18 -17.74 10.36 -16.25
C TYR A 18 -19.15 10.17 -15.66
N PRO A 19 -20.04 11.18 -15.76
CA PRO A 19 -21.33 11.20 -15.04
C PRO A 19 -22.30 10.05 -15.39
N TYR A 20 -22.07 9.36 -16.51
CA TYR A 20 -22.85 8.18 -16.92
C TYR A 20 -22.23 6.85 -16.52
N ALA A 21 -21.00 6.85 -16.02
CA ALA A 21 -20.37 5.66 -15.45
C ALA A 21 -20.81 5.51 -13.99
N ARG A 22 -20.99 4.27 -13.56
CA ARG A 22 -21.19 3.91 -12.16
C ARG A 22 -20.34 2.70 -11.83
N LEU A 23 -19.70 2.76 -10.69
CA LEU A 23 -18.94 1.68 -10.13
C LEU A 23 -19.71 1.10 -8.93
N ASP A 24 -19.81 -0.20 -8.86
CA ASP A 24 -20.34 -0.91 -7.68
C ASP A 24 -19.17 -1.59 -6.97
N ILE A 25 -18.59 -0.87 -6.00
CA ILE A 25 -17.36 -1.29 -5.33
C ILE A 25 -17.68 -1.94 -3.99
N THR A 26 -17.28 -3.19 -3.84
CA THR A 26 -17.36 -3.92 -2.59
C THR A 26 -15.97 -4.07 -1.95
N TYR A 27 -15.85 -3.75 -0.67
CA TYR A 27 -14.61 -3.88 0.10
C TYR A 27 -14.59 -5.19 0.87
N THR A 28 -13.61 -6.03 0.58
CA THR A 28 -13.42 -7.33 1.23
C THR A 28 -11.93 -7.60 1.48
N ASN A 29 -11.61 -8.70 2.15
CA ASN A 29 -10.22 -9.12 2.28
C ASN A 29 -9.69 -9.70 0.96
N GLU A 30 -8.38 -9.68 0.78
CA GLU A 30 -7.74 -10.01 -0.50
C GLU A 30 -8.00 -11.46 -0.92
N ARG A 31 -7.99 -12.40 0.01
CA ARG A 31 -8.23 -13.82 -0.28
C ARG A 31 -9.63 -14.07 -0.86
N ASP A 32 -10.66 -13.48 -0.24
CA ASP A 32 -12.04 -13.64 -0.69
C ASP A 32 -12.27 -12.90 -2.02
N MET A 33 -11.60 -11.77 -2.25
CA MET A 33 -11.63 -11.02 -3.50
C MET A 33 -11.07 -11.85 -4.68
N PHE A 34 -9.91 -12.47 -4.52
CA PHE A 34 -9.36 -13.36 -5.56
C PHE A 34 -10.25 -14.56 -5.81
N ALA A 35 -10.84 -15.16 -4.76
CA ALA A 35 -11.79 -16.26 -4.93
C ALA A 35 -12.99 -15.85 -5.79
N GLN A 36 -13.55 -14.66 -5.61
CA GLN A 36 -14.65 -14.14 -6.41
C GLN A 36 -14.25 -13.90 -7.87
N LEU A 37 -13.05 -13.37 -8.12
CA LEU A 37 -12.52 -13.19 -9.48
C LEU A 37 -12.37 -14.54 -10.21
N LEU A 38 -11.86 -15.56 -9.52
CA LEU A 38 -11.63 -16.88 -10.10
C LEU A 38 -12.93 -17.60 -10.52
N VAL A 39 -14.05 -17.28 -9.89
CA VAL A 39 -15.36 -17.88 -10.23
C VAL A 39 -16.24 -16.95 -11.09
N ASP A 40 -15.65 -15.89 -11.68
CA ASP A 40 -16.32 -14.91 -12.53
C ASP A 40 -17.52 -14.21 -11.86
N SER A 41 -17.52 -14.04 -10.53
CA SER A 41 -18.55 -13.29 -9.83
C SER A 41 -18.26 -11.79 -9.76
N ILE A 42 -17.04 -11.38 -10.04
CA ILE A 42 -16.61 -9.99 -10.20
C ILE A 42 -15.65 -9.89 -11.39
N ASP A 43 -15.70 -8.77 -12.07
CA ASP A 43 -14.97 -8.52 -13.32
C ASP A 43 -13.63 -7.80 -13.12
N LEU A 44 -13.55 -6.99 -12.06
CA LEU A 44 -12.39 -6.17 -11.77
C LEU A 44 -12.07 -6.20 -10.28
N ILE A 45 -10.79 -6.30 -9.95
CA ILE A 45 -10.29 -6.19 -8.58
C ILE A 45 -9.18 -5.15 -8.47
N MET A 46 -9.06 -4.54 -7.30
CA MET A 46 -7.92 -3.74 -6.91
C MET A 46 -7.18 -4.45 -5.78
N SER A 47 -5.95 -4.84 -6.04
CA SER A 47 -5.18 -5.73 -5.16
C SER A 47 -3.77 -5.21 -4.90
N THR A 48 -3.13 -5.82 -3.92
CA THR A 48 -1.76 -5.50 -3.53
C THR A 48 -0.75 -6.53 -4.07
N ARG A 49 -1.20 -7.46 -4.92
CA ARG A 49 -0.39 -8.45 -5.63
C ARG A 49 -0.98 -8.80 -7.00
N LYS A 50 -0.22 -9.44 -7.82
CA LYS A 50 -0.71 -10.10 -9.05
C LYS A 50 -1.36 -11.45 -8.73
N LEU A 51 -2.03 -12.00 -9.73
CA LEU A 51 -2.40 -13.43 -9.72
C LEU A 51 -1.13 -14.27 -9.55
N ASN A 52 -1.21 -15.27 -8.69
CA ASN A 52 -0.13 -16.27 -8.57
C ASN A 52 -0.16 -17.27 -9.74
N ALA A 53 0.81 -18.19 -9.79
CA ALA A 53 0.93 -19.15 -10.88
C ALA A 53 -0.27 -20.12 -10.98
N GLU A 54 -0.83 -20.52 -9.83
CA GLU A 54 -1.99 -21.42 -9.79
C GLU A 54 -3.26 -20.72 -10.25
N GLU A 55 -3.51 -19.50 -9.77
CA GLU A 55 -4.63 -18.63 -10.17
C GLU A 55 -4.58 -18.33 -11.66
N THR A 56 -3.39 -17.96 -12.17
CA THR A 56 -3.18 -17.72 -13.60
C THR A 56 -3.44 -18.98 -14.42
N SER A 57 -2.93 -20.13 -14.01
CA SER A 57 -3.14 -21.39 -14.69
C SER A 57 -4.61 -21.83 -14.66
N TYR A 58 -5.32 -21.56 -13.56
CA TYR A 58 -6.75 -21.83 -13.45
C TYR A 58 -7.57 -21.01 -14.45
N LEU A 59 -7.33 -19.71 -14.54
CA LEU A 59 -8.02 -18.81 -15.48
C LEU A 59 -7.67 -19.12 -16.95
N SER A 60 -6.40 -19.42 -17.26
CA SER A 60 -5.99 -19.80 -18.62
C SER A 60 -6.69 -21.07 -19.12
N ARG A 61 -6.93 -22.05 -18.26
CA ARG A 61 -7.72 -23.25 -18.63
C ARG A 61 -9.18 -22.93 -18.95
N ARG A 62 -9.69 -21.82 -18.43
CA ARG A 62 -11.04 -21.29 -18.73
C ARG A 62 -11.03 -20.27 -19.89
N GLN A 63 -9.90 -20.15 -20.60
CA GLN A 63 -9.72 -19.20 -21.70
C GLN A 63 -9.90 -17.74 -21.27
N SER A 64 -9.59 -17.45 -20.01
CA SER A 64 -9.59 -16.10 -19.45
C SER A 64 -8.15 -15.64 -19.26
N GLU A 65 -7.84 -14.44 -19.74
CA GLU A 65 -6.54 -13.79 -19.65
C GLU A 65 -6.69 -12.39 -19.02
N PRO A 66 -6.71 -12.28 -17.68
CA PRO A 66 -6.86 -11.01 -17.00
C PRO A 66 -5.73 -10.03 -17.33
N ARG A 67 -6.07 -8.77 -17.53
CA ARG A 67 -5.12 -7.68 -17.71
C ARG A 67 -4.75 -7.08 -16.36
N HIS A 68 -3.45 -6.94 -16.12
CA HIS A 68 -2.90 -6.37 -14.90
C HIS A 68 -2.34 -4.98 -15.17
N PHE A 69 -2.81 -4.00 -14.44
CA PHE A 69 -2.33 -2.60 -14.50
C PHE A 69 -1.72 -2.24 -13.15
N ALA A 70 -0.38 -2.18 -13.08
CA ALA A 70 0.28 -1.61 -11.90
C ALA A 70 0.03 -0.10 -11.91
N TYR A 71 -0.50 0.46 -10.81
CA TYR A 71 -0.80 1.89 -10.76
C TYR A 71 -0.08 2.66 -9.66
N ALA A 72 0.38 1.97 -8.62
CA ALA A 72 1.11 2.60 -7.52
C ALA A 72 2.08 1.63 -6.84
N THR A 73 3.10 2.17 -6.18
CA THR A 73 3.89 1.45 -5.18
C THR A 73 3.56 2.00 -3.81
N SER A 74 3.11 1.12 -2.91
CA SER A 74 2.91 1.35 -1.48
C SER A 74 4.00 0.63 -0.69
N ALA A 75 3.85 0.62 0.62
CA ALA A 75 4.72 -0.10 1.55
C ALA A 75 3.94 -0.69 2.72
N ILE A 76 4.48 -1.74 3.31
CA ILE A 76 4.09 -2.14 4.67
C ILE A 76 4.79 -1.19 5.63
N ALA A 77 4.00 -0.43 6.38
CA ALA A 77 4.46 0.45 7.43
C ALA A 77 4.40 -0.26 8.78
N LEU A 78 5.45 -0.05 9.58
CA LEU A 78 5.54 -0.54 10.94
C LEU A 78 5.39 0.62 11.90
N ILE A 79 4.49 0.50 12.86
CA ILE A 79 4.23 1.52 13.87
C ILE A 79 4.45 0.97 15.27
N ALA A 80 4.95 1.79 16.16
CA ALA A 80 5.15 1.44 17.57
C ALA A 80 4.60 2.51 18.48
N ASN A 81 4.46 2.19 19.76
CA ASN A 81 4.09 3.14 20.78
C ASN A 81 5.02 4.38 20.75
N ARG A 82 4.48 5.54 21.13
CA ARG A 82 5.25 6.80 21.18
C ARG A 82 6.48 6.71 22.08
N ASN A 83 6.40 5.92 23.15
CA ASN A 83 7.46 5.71 24.13
C ASN A 83 8.36 4.50 23.84
N ALA A 84 8.17 3.83 22.67
CA ALA A 84 9.02 2.70 22.30
C ALA A 84 10.48 3.13 22.26
N ALA A 85 11.35 2.35 22.92
CA ALA A 85 12.80 2.64 23.01
C ALA A 85 13.47 2.53 21.63
N ASP A 86 13.09 1.51 20.86
CA ASP A 86 13.66 1.23 19.54
C ASP A 86 12.65 1.63 18.45
N THR A 87 13.10 2.45 17.53
CA THR A 87 12.30 2.94 16.39
C THR A 87 12.95 2.69 15.03
N ALA A 88 14.08 1.99 15.02
CA ALA A 88 14.84 1.67 13.83
C ALA A 88 15.41 0.25 13.89
N TYR A 89 15.23 -0.52 12.82
CA TYR A 89 15.67 -1.91 12.72
C TYR A 89 16.25 -2.19 11.33
N THR A 90 17.22 -3.09 11.25
CA THR A 90 17.57 -3.65 9.95
C THR A 90 16.45 -4.55 9.44
N TYR A 91 16.42 -4.78 8.13
CA TYR A 91 15.46 -5.69 7.53
C TYR A 91 15.53 -7.09 8.12
N GLU A 92 16.74 -7.61 8.31
CA GLU A 92 16.98 -8.94 8.84
C GLU A 92 16.56 -9.07 10.31
N GLU A 93 16.84 -8.06 11.14
CA GLU A 93 16.35 -8.03 12.51
C GLU A 93 14.80 -8.08 12.54
N MET A 94 14.16 -7.30 11.68
CA MET A 94 12.69 -7.27 11.60
C MET A 94 12.15 -8.63 11.15
N VAL A 95 12.71 -9.23 10.10
CA VAL A 95 12.28 -10.55 9.61
C VAL A 95 12.50 -11.62 10.69
N SER A 96 13.61 -11.57 11.40
CA SER A 96 13.88 -12.48 12.52
C SER A 96 12.83 -12.34 13.63
N MET A 97 12.51 -11.11 14.04
CA MET A 97 11.49 -10.85 15.07
C MET A 97 10.09 -11.28 14.65
N LEU A 98 9.72 -11.07 13.38
CA LEU A 98 8.46 -11.55 12.82
C LEU A 98 8.36 -13.08 12.86
N GLY A 99 9.47 -13.77 12.66
CA GLY A 99 9.53 -15.23 12.62
C GLY A 99 9.69 -15.89 14.00
N ASP A 100 10.18 -15.18 15.00
CA ASP A 100 10.56 -15.75 16.30
C ASP A 100 9.75 -15.17 17.47
N SER A 101 8.93 -16.01 18.09
CA SER A 101 8.14 -15.66 19.28
C SER A 101 8.99 -15.29 20.51
N ALA A 102 10.27 -15.68 20.55
CA ALA A 102 11.19 -15.36 21.64
C ALA A 102 11.65 -13.89 21.63
N SER A 103 11.33 -13.13 20.57
CA SER A 103 11.67 -11.70 20.46
C SER A 103 11.08 -10.82 21.57
N GLY A 104 10.06 -11.30 22.28
CA GLY A 104 9.31 -10.55 23.31
C GLY A 104 8.43 -9.42 22.74
N ARG A 105 8.39 -9.25 21.41
CA ARG A 105 7.54 -8.29 20.71
C ARG A 105 6.19 -8.91 20.36
N ILE A 106 5.16 -8.12 20.37
CA ILE A 106 3.82 -8.47 19.91
C ILE A 106 3.60 -7.77 18.57
N PHE A 107 3.19 -8.53 17.56
CA PHE A 107 2.83 -7.96 16.26
C PHE A 107 1.31 -7.90 16.11
N VAL A 108 0.81 -6.76 15.63
CA VAL A 108 -0.63 -6.50 15.51
C VAL A 108 -0.98 -6.16 14.07
N ILE A 109 -1.95 -6.87 13.52
CA ILE A 109 -2.45 -6.71 12.16
C ILE A 109 -3.97 -6.49 12.16
N GLU A 110 -4.50 -5.92 11.07
CA GLU A 110 -5.95 -5.71 10.93
C GLU A 110 -6.71 -6.99 10.57
N ASN A 111 -6.12 -7.88 9.75
CA ASN A 111 -6.84 -9.03 9.23
C ASN A 111 -5.88 -10.15 8.81
N VAL A 112 -6.15 -11.38 9.27
CA VAL A 112 -5.34 -12.56 8.92
C VAL A 112 -5.46 -12.98 7.45
N LYS A 113 -6.50 -12.53 6.73
CA LYS A 113 -6.73 -12.83 5.31
C LYS A 113 -6.29 -11.69 4.38
N SER A 114 -5.51 -10.73 4.90
CA SER A 114 -5.04 -9.57 4.12
C SER A 114 -3.81 -9.92 3.30
N GLY A 115 -3.55 -9.15 2.25
CA GLY A 115 -2.32 -9.26 1.48
C GLY A 115 -1.06 -8.92 2.29
N ILE A 116 -1.19 -8.13 3.37
CA ILE A 116 -0.10 -7.93 4.34
C ILE A 116 0.27 -9.24 5.01
N THR A 117 -0.72 -10.00 5.47
CA THR A 117 -0.49 -11.31 6.09
C THR A 117 0.19 -12.28 5.14
N GLU A 118 -0.27 -12.36 3.89
CA GLU A 118 0.36 -13.21 2.87
C GLU A 118 1.83 -12.81 2.63
N GLN A 119 2.11 -11.50 2.53
CA GLN A 119 3.47 -11.01 2.36
C GLN A 119 4.36 -11.31 3.57
N ILE A 120 3.85 -11.19 4.80
CA ILE A 120 4.58 -11.55 6.01
C ILE A 120 4.91 -13.05 6.02
N LEU A 121 3.92 -13.91 5.73
CA LEU A 121 4.12 -15.36 5.69
C LEU A 121 5.20 -15.77 4.68
N GLN A 122 5.20 -15.15 3.49
CA GLN A 122 6.25 -15.33 2.50
C GLN A 122 7.61 -14.86 3.02
N LEU A 123 7.65 -13.71 3.69
CA LEU A 123 8.86 -13.10 4.23
C LEU A 123 9.54 -13.98 5.29
N ILE A 124 8.76 -14.57 6.19
CA ILE A 124 9.25 -15.44 7.26
C ILE A 124 9.30 -16.91 6.84
N ASN A 125 8.89 -17.24 5.62
CA ASN A 125 8.81 -18.59 5.06
C ASN A 125 8.05 -19.57 5.98
N LYS A 126 6.85 -19.18 6.42
CA LYS A 126 6.00 -20.01 7.29
C LYS A 126 4.59 -20.13 6.70
N PRO A 127 3.89 -21.27 6.92
CA PRO A 127 2.52 -21.43 6.45
C PRO A 127 1.50 -20.66 7.28
N ASP A 128 1.80 -20.40 8.56
CA ASP A 128 0.91 -19.75 9.51
C ASP A 128 1.66 -18.69 10.32
N LEU A 129 0.91 -17.68 10.80
CA LEU A 129 1.47 -16.65 11.67
C LEU A 129 1.89 -17.23 13.01
N PRO A 130 3.09 -16.86 13.51
CA PRO A 130 3.52 -17.24 14.86
C PRO A 130 2.58 -16.74 15.96
N GLY A 131 2.60 -17.40 17.13
CA GLY A 131 1.67 -17.13 18.23
C GLY A 131 1.77 -15.75 18.90
N HIS A 132 2.74 -14.92 18.52
CA HIS A 132 2.89 -13.53 18.99
C HIS A 132 2.26 -12.50 18.04
N PHE A 133 1.48 -12.97 17.04
CA PHE A 133 0.64 -12.12 16.20
C PHE A 133 -0.78 -12.04 16.74
N TYR A 134 -1.34 -10.84 16.73
CA TYR A 134 -2.73 -10.57 17.09
C TYR A 134 -3.42 -9.88 15.91
N ALA A 135 -4.58 -10.40 15.51
CA ALA A 135 -5.42 -9.75 14.51
C ALA A 135 -6.57 -9.02 15.20
N LEU A 136 -6.80 -7.79 14.79
CA LEU A 136 -7.88 -6.94 15.28
C LEU A 136 -8.91 -6.70 14.18
N ALA A 137 -10.08 -6.17 14.53
CA ALA A 137 -11.19 -6.03 13.59
C ALA A 137 -11.06 -4.81 12.66
N SER A 138 -10.21 -3.84 13.00
CA SER A 138 -10.06 -2.60 12.22
C SER A 138 -8.70 -1.93 12.40
N LYS A 139 -8.32 -1.12 11.41
CA LYS A 139 -7.14 -0.22 11.50
C LYS A 139 -7.16 0.64 12.76
N LYS A 140 -8.34 1.16 13.13
CA LYS A 140 -8.50 1.98 14.33
C LYS A 140 -8.12 1.21 15.59
N GLU A 141 -8.56 -0.04 15.71
CA GLU A 141 -8.19 -0.89 16.85
C GLU A 141 -6.68 -1.18 16.89
N VAL A 142 -6.04 -1.35 15.71
CA VAL A 142 -4.57 -1.49 15.65
C VAL A 142 -3.89 -0.25 16.24
N PHE A 143 -4.30 0.96 15.85
CA PHE A 143 -3.74 2.19 16.40
C PHE A 143 -3.97 2.32 17.91
N GLU A 144 -5.19 2.03 18.39
CA GLU A 144 -5.49 2.08 19.83
C GLU A 144 -4.66 1.05 20.62
N TYR A 145 -4.49 -0.15 20.08
CA TYR A 145 -3.66 -1.17 20.71
C TYR A 145 -2.20 -0.73 20.82
N ILE A 146 -1.63 -0.17 19.74
CA ILE A 146 -0.25 0.31 19.72
C ILE A 146 -0.04 1.47 20.71
N LYS A 147 -1.00 2.37 20.85
CA LYS A 147 -0.93 3.45 21.86
C LYS A 147 -0.91 2.92 23.28
N ALA A 148 -1.57 1.80 23.55
CA ALA A 148 -1.68 1.22 24.88
C ALA A 148 -0.53 0.27 25.27
N HIS A 149 0.26 -0.23 24.28
CA HIS A 149 1.24 -1.29 24.53
C HIS A 149 2.61 -0.94 23.95
N GLU A 150 3.59 -0.67 24.82
CA GLU A 150 4.94 -0.24 24.43
C GLU A 150 5.77 -1.33 23.72
N ASN A 151 5.46 -2.61 23.97
CA ASN A 151 6.15 -3.75 23.34
C ASN A 151 5.49 -4.23 22.04
N ALA A 152 4.43 -3.57 21.59
CA ALA A 152 3.69 -3.94 20.40
C ALA A 152 4.19 -3.18 19.16
N ILE A 153 4.18 -3.87 18.02
CA ILE A 153 4.44 -3.30 16.68
C ILE A 153 3.21 -3.55 15.82
N GLY A 154 2.58 -2.49 15.36
CA GLY A 154 1.49 -2.55 14.39
C GLY A 154 2.02 -2.66 12.97
N ILE A 155 1.40 -3.50 12.17
CA ILE A 155 1.74 -3.69 10.77
C ILE A 155 0.54 -3.26 9.93
N ILE A 156 0.72 -2.21 9.15
CA ILE A 156 -0.35 -1.58 8.38
C ILE A 156 0.12 -1.30 6.95
N ASP A 157 -0.83 -1.09 6.02
CA ASP A 157 -0.49 -0.52 4.73
C ASP A 157 -0.19 0.98 4.88
N TYR A 158 0.86 1.46 4.23
CA TYR A 158 1.26 2.86 4.29
C TYR A 158 0.18 3.81 3.74
N VAL A 159 -0.70 3.33 2.86
CA VAL A 159 -1.90 4.07 2.40
C VAL A 159 -2.68 4.68 3.57
N ALA A 160 -2.78 3.97 4.70
CA ALA A 160 -3.56 4.41 5.84
C ALA A 160 -3.04 5.70 6.51
N ILE A 161 -1.75 6.01 6.32
CA ILE A 161 -1.06 7.16 6.95
C ILE A 161 -0.16 7.93 5.99
N GLY A 162 -0.27 7.67 4.68
CA GLY A 162 0.59 8.28 3.66
C GLY A 162 0.24 9.73 3.33
N ASP A 163 -1.05 10.09 3.38
CA ASP A 163 -1.51 11.47 3.15
C ASP A 163 -1.19 12.36 4.34
N SER A 164 -0.12 13.14 4.24
CA SER A 164 0.31 14.09 5.29
C SER A 164 -0.66 15.25 5.53
N ASP A 165 -1.55 15.53 4.57
CA ASP A 165 -2.56 16.59 4.68
C ASP A 165 -3.82 16.10 5.41
N SER A 166 -3.97 14.79 5.58
CA SER A 166 -5.07 14.19 6.34
C SER A 166 -4.98 14.55 7.82
N ALA A 167 -6.09 15.02 8.40
CA ALA A 167 -6.17 15.28 9.84
C ALA A 167 -5.98 13.98 10.64
N PHE A 168 -6.53 12.88 10.16
CA PHE A 168 -6.37 11.55 10.75
C PHE A 168 -4.89 11.13 10.79
N THR A 169 -4.18 11.26 9.66
CA THR A 169 -2.75 10.93 9.60
C THR A 169 -1.94 11.73 10.61
N ARG A 170 -2.18 13.05 10.69
CA ARG A 170 -1.47 13.90 11.65
C ARG A 170 -1.76 13.52 13.09
N GLU A 171 -3.02 13.21 13.42
CA GLU A 171 -3.41 12.77 14.76
C GLU A 171 -2.74 11.44 15.14
N VAL A 172 -2.75 10.46 14.23
CA VAL A 172 -2.12 9.15 14.47
C VAL A 172 -0.60 9.29 14.64
N LEU A 173 0.07 9.99 13.73
CA LEU A 173 1.53 10.15 13.78
C LEU A 173 2.00 11.03 14.96
N ALA A 174 1.14 11.82 15.57
CA ALA A 174 1.43 12.49 16.83
C ALA A 174 1.45 11.53 18.03
N GLN A 175 0.78 10.38 17.94
CA GLN A 175 0.57 9.44 19.06
C GLN A 175 1.39 8.14 18.92
N VAL A 176 1.87 7.81 17.73
CA VAL A 176 2.70 6.62 17.47
C VAL A 176 3.99 6.99 16.76
N ASN A 177 4.98 6.11 16.82
CA ASN A 177 6.22 6.20 16.06
C ASN A 177 6.11 5.36 14.79
N LEU A 178 6.37 5.97 13.65
CA LEU A 178 6.61 5.23 12.41
C LEU A 178 8.04 4.70 12.43
N LEU A 179 8.20 3.38 12.38
CA LEU A 179 9.50 2.72 12.44
C LEU A 179 10.27 2.90 11.15
N ALA A 180 11.58 2.97 11.28
CA ALA A 180 12.50 3.05 10.16
C ALA A 180 13.18 1.69 9.93
N LEU A 181 13.35 1.32 8.66
CA LEU A 181 14.04 0.11 8.25
C LEU A 181 15.23 0.43 7.35
N SER A 182 16.24 -0.40 7.43
CA SER A 182 17.37 -0.36 6.50
C SER A 182 17.79 -1.77 6.11
N ARG A 183 18.28 -1.96 4.89
CA ARG A 183 19.01 -3.17 4.52
C ARG A 183 20.43 -3.06 5.09
N PRO A 184 21.08 -4.17 5.52
CA PRO A 184 22.44 -4.13 6.05
C PRO A 184 23.45 -3.48 5.10
N GLN A 185 23.31 -3.74 3.80
CA GLN A 185 24.18 -3.18 2.77
C GLN A 185 24.01 -1.65 2.61
N ASP A 186 22.82 -1.14 2.94
CA ASP A 186 22.46 0.25 2.72
C ASP A 186 22.53 1.08 4.00
N SER A 187 22.59 0.44 5.17
CA SER A 187 22.58 1.13 6.48
C SER A 187 23.74 2.11 6.67
N ILE A 188 24.92 1.82 6.12
CA ILE A 188 26.10 2.67 6.19
C ILE A 188 25.92 3.91 5.30
N GLN A 189 25.32 3.74 4.12
CA GLN A 189 25.19 4.81 3.12
C GLN A 189 23.96 5.67 3.34
N TYR A 190 22.81 5.06 3.69
CA TYR A 190 21.49 5.73 3.73
C TYR A 190 20.86 5.74 5.11
N GLY A 191 21.40 4.98 6.07
CA GLY A 191 20.82 4.84 7.41
C GLY A 191 19.50 4.09 7.41
N PHE A 192 18.68 4.36 8.43
CA PHE A 192 17.35 3.78 8.58
C PHE A 192 16.29 4.69 7.98
N LEU A 193 15.45 4.15 7.09
CA LEU A 193 14.51 4.90 6.27
C LEU A 193 13.07 4.54 6.63
N LYS A 194 12.19 5.53 6.61
CA LYS A 194 10.74 5.37 6.72
C LYS A 194 10.13 5.19 5.32
N PRO A 195 8.90 4.64 5.19
CA PRO A 195 8.25 4.38 3.89
C PRO A 195 7.75 5.65 3.19
N TYR A 196 8.47 6.76 3.31
CA TYR A 196 8.13 7.98 2.59
C TYR A 196 8.32 7.82 1.09
N GLN A 197 7.50 8.49 0.32
CA GLN A 197 7.42 8.39 -1.14
C GLN A 197 8.79 8.45 -1.84
N TYR A 198 9.68 9.38 -1.43
CA TYR A 198 11.04 9.47 -2.01
C TYR A 198 11.92 8.24 -1.72
N ASN A 199 11.70 7.55 -0.60
CA ASN A 199 12.39 6.31 -0.29
C ASN A 199 11.81 5.10 -1.06
N LEU A 200 10.54 5.16 -1.47
CA LEU A 200 9.92 4.17 -2.36
C LEU A 200 10.45 4.34 -3.79
N GLN A 201 10.57 5.58 -4.27
CA GLN A 201 11.13 5.90 -5.60
C GLN A 201 12.54 5.36 -5.77
N ASP A 202 13.38 5.53 -4.79
CA ASP A 202 14.77 5.05 -4.81
C ASP A 202 14.90 3.55 -4.49
N ARG A 203 13.77 2.86 -4.23
CA ARG A 203 13.70 1.45 -3.81
C ARG A 203 14.57 1.13 -2.59
N LYS A 204 14.77 2.11 -1.73
CA LYS A 204 15.59 2.01 -0.51
C LYS A 204 14.82 1.39 0.65
N TYR A 205 13.52 1.68 0.77
CA TYR A 205 12.68 1.06 1.80
C TYR A 205 12.39 -0.41 1.43
N PRO A 206 12.66 -1.38 2.34
CA PRO A 206 12.67 -2.79 1.97
C PRO A 206 11.28 -3.46 1.85
N LEU A 207 10.27 -2.99 2.57
CA LEU A 207 8.93 -3.60 2.60
C LEU A 207 7.97 -2.89 1.64
N THR A 208 8.35 -2.81 0.36
CA THR A 208 7.51 -2.23 -0.69
C THR A 208 6.50 -3.26 -1.22
N ARG A 209 5.36 -2.76 -1.74
CA ARG A 209 4.34 -3.55 -2.43
C ARG A 209 3.74 -2.75 -3.58
N GLU A 210 3.48 -3.42 -4.68
CA GLU A 210 2.83 -2.81 -5.83
C GLU A 210 1.31 -2.96 -5.72
N LEU A 211 0.58 -1.95 -6.16
CA LEU A 211 -0.88 -1.97 -6.24
C LEU A 211 -1.31 -2.15 -7.70
N TYR A 212 -2.29 -3.03 -7.89
CA TYR A 212 -2.78 -3.44 -9.20
C TYR A 212 -4.27 -3.24 -9.36
N VAL A 213 -4.68 -2.85 -10.57
CA VAL A 213 -6.02 -3.11 -11.08
C VAL A 213 -5.92 -4.35 -11.96
N ILE A 214 -6.72 -5.37 -11.69
CA ILE A 214 -6.79 -6.60 -12.47
C ILE A 214 -8.19 -6.71 -13.06
N ASN A 215 -8.29 -6.66 -14.39
CA ASN A 215 -9.55 -6.75 -15.12
C ASN A 215 -9.64 -8.06 -15.89
N ASN A 216 -10.73 -8.80 -15.68
CA ASN A 216 -10.98 -10.12 -16.26
C ASN A 216 -12.03 -10.12 -17.39
N THR A 217 -12.60 -8.99 -17.77
CA THR A 217 -13.68 -8.97 -18.77
C THR A 217 -13.23 -9.23 -20.21
N GLY A 218 -11.98 -8.97 -20.53
CA GLY A 218 -11.47 -9.04 -21.91
C GLY A 218 -12.07 -8.01 -22.87
N LYS A 219 -13.00 -7.16 -22.43
CA LYS A 219 -13.75 -6.19 -23.23
C LYS A 219 -13.33 -4.75 -22.91
N SER A 220 -13.72 -3.82 -23.79
CA SER A 220 -13.63 -2.38 -23.51
C SER A 220 -14.93 -1.96 -22.80
N ASP A 221 -14.90 -1.86 -21.50
CA ASP A 221 -16.03 -1.56 -20.60
C ASP A 221 -15.65 -0.48 -19.58
N VAL A 222 -16.54 -0.23 -18.62
CA VAL A 222 -16.33 0.75 -17.54
C VAL A 222 -15.11 0.36 -16.70
N GLY A 223 -14.87 -0.93 -16.48
CA GLY A 223 -13.72 -1.41 -15.72
C GLY A 223 -12.38 -1.06 -16.37
N ILE A 224 -12.26 -1.21 -17.71
CA ILE A 224 -11.09 -0.76 -18.46
C ILE A 224 -10.99 0.76 -18.47
N GLY A 225 -12.13 1.47 -18.56
CA GLY A 225 -12.17 2.93 -18.43
C GLY A 225 -11.63 3.38 -17.09
N PHE A 226 -12.03 2.73 -16.00
CA PHE A 226 -11.56 3.02 -14.65
C PHE A 226 -10.07 2.69 -14.48
N ALA A 227 -9.61 1.53 -14.95
CA ALA A 227 -8.19 1.19 -14.93
C ALA A 227 -7.34 2.23 -15.70
N SER A 228 -7.82 2.68 -16.86
CA SER A 228 -7.14 3.70 -17.66
C SER A 228 -7.13 5.07 -16.97
N PHE A 229 -8.22 5.41 -16.25
CA PHE A 229 -8.29 6.64 -15.46
C PHE A 229 -7.28 6.63 -14.31
N ILE A 230 -7.22 5.55 -13.52
CA ILE A 230 -6.28 5.40 -12.40
C ILE A 230 -4.83 5.50 -12.90
N CYS A 231 -4.51 4.87 -14.04
CA CYS A 231 -3.18 4.94 -14.66
C CYS A 231 -2.92 6.28 -15.38
N GLY A 232 -3.96 7.10 -15.58
CA GLY A 232 -3.87 8.40 -16.23
C GLY A 232 -3.41 9.52 -15.28
N GLU A 233 -3.23 10.72 -15.84
CA GLU A 233 -2.69 11.88 -15.10
C GLU A 233 -3.48 12.21 -13.83
N ILE A 234 -4.81 12.12 -13.86
CA ILE A 234 -5.66 12.49 -12.72
C ILE A 234 -5.53 11.45 -11.62
N GLY A 235 -5.69 10.15 -11.92
CA GLY A 235 -5.53 9.07 -10.95
C GLY A 235 -4.13 9.06 -10.34
N GLN A 236 -3.09 9.27 -11.16
CA GLN A 236 -1.72 9.32 -10.66
C GLN A 236 -1.46 10.53 -9.72
N LYS A 237 -2.20 11.64 -9.86
CA LYS A 237 -2.16 12.75 -8.88
C LYS A 237 -2.82 12.36 -7.55
N ILE A 238 -3.88 11.54 -7.58
CA ILE A 238 -4.52 11.00 -6.37
C ILE A 238 -3.54 10.07 -5.65
N VAL A 239 -2.89 9.16 -6.38
CA VAL A 239 -1.82 8.30 -5.86
C VAL A 239 -0.71 9.11 -5.20
N LEU A 240 -0.25 10.17 -5.88
CA LEU A 240 0.79 11.06 -5.36
C LEU A 240 0.38 11.74 -4.06
N LYS A 241 -0.86 12.25 -3.99
CA LYS A 241 -1.42 12.90 -2.80
C LYS A 241 -1.57 11.93 -1.63
N ALA A 242 -1.93 10.68 -1.90
CA ALA A 242 -2.00 9.62 -0.89
C ALA A 242 -0.63 9.22 -0.30
N GLY A 243 0.46 9.88 -0.70
CA GLY A 243 1.83 9.61 -0.24
C GLY A 243 2.45 8.37 -0.88
N LEU A 244 1.80 7.77 -1.88
CA LEU A 244 2.28 6.61 -2.61
C LEU A 244 3.14 7.02 -3.81
N LEU A 245 3.92 6.07 -4.33
CA LEU A 245 4.69 6.31 -5.54
C LEU A 245 3.84 5.96 -6.76
N PRO A 246 3.48 6.94 -7.62
CA PRO A 246 2.79 6.69 -8.88
C PRO A 246 3.64 5.82 -9.82
N THR A 247 3.01 4.87 -10.50
CA THR A 247 3.69 4.05 -11.52
C THR A 247 3.96 4.87 -12.79
N TYR A 248 3.01 5.74 -13.16
CA TYR A 248 3.10 6.59 -14.33
C TYR A 248 3.32 8.04 -13.89
N GLN A 249 4.56 8.50 -14.01
CA GLN A 249 4.91 9.89 -13.71
C GLN A 249 4.79 10.72 -14.98
N THR A 250 4.02 11.81 -14.93
CA THR A 250 4.03 12.81 -16.01
C THR A 250 5.32 13.61 -15.90
N GLU A 251 6.13 13.61 -16.96
CA GLU A 251 7.29 14.49 -17.04
C GLU A 251 6.83 15.96 -16.99
N ARG A 252 7.33 16.70 -16.00
CA ARG A 252 7.11 18.14 -15.94
C ARG A 252 8.25 18.84 -16.65
N ASN A 253 8.03 19.26 -17.88
CA ASN A 253 8.93 20.17 -18.58
C ASN A 253 8.72 21.58 -18.02
N LEU A 254 9.63 22.07 -17.17
CA LEU A 254 9.67 23.44 -16.72
C LEU A 254 10.43 24.29 -17.76
N GLU A 255 9.71 24.96 -18.64
CA GLU A 255 10.29 26.02 -19.46
C GLU A 255 10.45 27.29 -18.62
N PHE A 256 11.68 27.61 -18.26
CA PHE A 256 11.99 28.91 -17.71
C PHE A 256 12.02 29.94 -18.87
N LYS A 257 10.91 30.63 -19.09
CA LYS A 257 10.93 31.84 -19.92
C LYS A 257 11.63 32.91 -19.16
N ASN A 258 12.86 33.27 -19.55
CA ASN A 258 13.52 34.50 -19.11
C ASN A 258 12.62 35.66 -19.53
N SER A 259 11.86 36.21 -18.58
CA SER A 259 11.16 37.48 -18.82
C SER A 259 12.19 38.57 -18.78
N PRO A 260 12.32 39.41 -19.83
CA PRO A 260 13.30 40.49 -19.89
C PRO A 260 12.98 41.65 -18.94
N ASP A 261 11.93 41.59 -18.13
CA ASP A 261 11.38 42.68 -17.36
C ASP A 261 11.64 42.63 -15.84
N ILE A 262 12.65 41.90 -15.37
CA ILE A 262 13.08 42.05 -13.98
C ILE A 262 13.97 43.30 -13.89
N LYS A 263 13.37 44.49 -13.63
CA LYS A 263 14.09 45.68 -13.23
C LYS A 263 14.61 45.50 -11.81
N VAL A 264 15.91 45.28 -11.67
CA VAL A 264 16.58 45.38 -10.36
C VAL A 264 16.55 46.82 -9.95
N VAL A 265 15.71 47.18 -8.97
CA VAL A 265 15.76 48.45 -8.28
C VAL A 265 16.95 48.39 -7.32
N LYS A 266 17.95 49.28 -7.56
CA LYS A 266 19.11 49.44 -6.68
C LYS A 266 18.72 50.19 -5.41
#